data_1599837214cbb276b963435a2d9ddc26
#
_entry.id   1599837214cbb276b963435a2d9ddc26
#
_cell.length_a   1.000
_cell.length_b   1.000
_cell.length_c   1.000
_cell.angle_alpha   90.00
_cell.angle_beta   90.00
_cell.angle_gamma   90.00
#
_symmetry.space_group_name_H-M   'P 1'
#
loop_
_entity.id
_entity.type
_entity.pdbx_description
1 polymer ?
#
loop_
_entity_poly.entity_id
_entity_poly.type
_entity_poly.pdbx_seq_one_letter_code
_entity_poly.pdbx_strand_id
1 'polypeptide(L)'
;MKYRTMNNTGEHISLLGFGTMRFPVINGAPSNIDETETIRMLRSAIDRGVNYVDTAYPYHGGNSEVVVGKALKGGYREKILLADKLPLWLVKSEDDLEKFFSEQLQRLDVNSIDMYLIHNIDRDTWYKVSKFNVMAFLEKKRAEGKIKYIGFSFHDEFNLFQEVLESYPWDFCQIQLNYMDENFQAGVKGLKLAGSLNIPVVIMEPLRGGRLVNGIS
;
A
#
# COMPACT_ATOMS: atom_id res chain seq x y z
N MET A 1 0.17 -11.14 -18.42
CA MET A 1 -0.53 -10.58 -17.24
C MET A 1 -1.92 -10.11 -17.66
N LYS A 2 -2.94 -10.19 -16.78
CA LYS A 2 -4.25 -9.54 -16.97
C LYS A 2 -4.27 -8.23 -16.21
N TYR A 3 -5.00 -7.24 -16.75
CA TYR A 3 -5.09 -5.89 -16.15
C TYR A 3 -6.56 -5.51 -15.94
N ARG A 4 -6.78 -4.55 -15.05
CA ARG A 4 -8.04 -3.83 -14.89
C ARG A 4 -7.81 -2.33 -14.92
N THR A 5 -8.79 -1.59 -15.38
CA THR A 5 -8.78 -0.13 -15.30
C THR A 5 -9.37 0.30 -13.98
N MET A 6 -8.68 1.16 -13.26
CA MET A 6 -9.25 1.88 -12.11
C MET A 6 -10.19 2.95 -12.65
N ASN A 7 -11.50 2.78 -12.43
CA ASN A 7 -12.53 3.57 -13.12
C ASN A 7 -12.45 5.08 -12.88
N ASN A 8 -12.02 5.50 -11.70
CA ASN A 8 -11.93 6.91 -11.32
C ASN A 8 -10.62 7.59 -11.72
N THR A 9 -9.57 6.83 -12.02
CA THR A 9 -8.23 7.37 -12.37
C THR A 9 -7.81 7.07 -13.80
N GLY A 10 -8.42 6.07 -14.44
CA GLY A 10 -8.07 5.59 -15.77
C GLY A 10 -6.80 4.71 -15.81
N GLU A 11 -6.17 4.45 -14.66
CA GLU A 11 -4.94 3.63 -14.60
C GLU A 11 -5.22 2.17 -14.91
N HIS A 12 -4.36 1.59 -15.75
CA HIS A 12 -4.34 0.15 -16.01
C HIS A 12 -3.44 -0.56 -15.01
N ILE A 13 -4.04 -1.30 -14.07
CA ILE A 13 -3.33 -2.00 -13.02
C ILE A 13 -3.36 -3.52 -13.23
N SER A 14 -2.24 -4.20 -13.01
CA SER A 14 -2.18 -5.65 -13.09
C SER A 14 -3.04 -6.28 -11.99
N LEU A 15 -3.76 -7.38 -12.32
CA LEU A 15 -4.58 -8.09 -11.34
C LEU A 15 -3.77 -8.66 -10.17
N LEU A 16 -2.50 -8.96 -10.42
CA LEU A 16 -1.54 -9.35 -9.40
C LEU A 16 -0.65 -8.16 -9.07
N GLY A 17 -0.68 -7.70 -7.82
CA GLY A 17 0.30 -6.78 -7.25
C GLY A 17 1.44 -7.53 -6.56
N PHE A 18 2.57 -6.89 -6.39
CA PHE A 18 3.71 -7.42 -5.65
C PHE A 18 3.84 -6.71 -4.30
N GLY A 19 3.41 -7.39 -3.21
CA GLY A 19 3.58 -6.91 -1.84
C GLY A 19 4.93 -7.29 -1.27
N THR A 20 5.53 -6.39 -0.49
CA THR A 20 6.91 -6.52 -0.01
C THR A 20 7.05 -6.84 1.47
N MET A 21 5.95 -7.09 2.17
CA MET A 21 5.94 -7.38 3.59
C MET A 21 6.65 -8.70 3.96
N ARG A 22 6.80 -9.62 3.01
CA ARG A 22 7.37 -10.96 3.23
C ARG A 22 8.44 -11.28 2.20
N PHE A 23 9.44 -10.44 2.11
CA PHE A 23 10.63 -10.74 1.33
C PHE A 23 11.41 -11.94 1.89
N PRO A 24 12.17 -12.67 1.06
CA PRO A 24 13.16 -13.62 1.54
C PRO A 24 14.13 -12.97 2.52
N VAL A 25 14.42 -13.67 3.63
CA VAL A 25 15.33 -13.17 4.67
C VAL A 25 16.43 -14.18 4.95
N ILE A 26 17.59 -13.68 5.35
CA ILE A 26 18.76 -14.51 5.72
C ILE A 26 18.65 -14.86 7.21
N ASN A 27 18.85 -16.14 7.52
CA ASN A 27 18.84 -16.67 8.89
C ASN A 27 17.55 -16.37 9.68
N GLY A 28 16.42 -16.21 9.00
CA GLY A 28 15.12 -15.94 9.64
C GLY A 28 14.99 -14.58 10.32
N ALA A 29 15.95 -13.66 10.15
CA ALA A 29 15.91 -12.32 10.73
C ALA A 29 15.09 -11.37 9.83
N PRO A 30 13.93 -10.87 10.27
CA PRO A 30 13.03 -10.07 9.42
C PRO A 30 13.69 -8.82 8.79
N SER A 31 14.63 -8.20 9.48
CA SER A 31 15.36 -7.02 8.97
C SER A 31 16.50 -7.35 8.00
N ASN A 32 16.91 -8.64 7.93
CA ASN A 32 18.01 -9.09 7.09
C ASN A 32 17.48 -9.69 5.78
N ILE A 33 17.07 -8.82 4.85
CA ILE A 33 16.52 -9.23 3.56
C ILE A 33 17.62 -9.87 2.70
N ASP A 34 17.31 -11.00 2.03
CA ASP A 34 18.12 -11.46 0.90
C ASP A 34 17.91 -10.54 -0.30
N GLU A 35 18.74 -9.49 -0.37
CA GLU A 35 18.61 -8.45 -1.40
C GLU A 35 18.74 -9.03 -2.81
N THR A 36 19.66 -9.96 -3.03
CA THR A 36 19.92 -10.54 -4.35
C THR A 36 18.70 -11.27 -4.86
N GLU A 37 18.14 -12.15 -4.05
CA GLU A 37 16.96 -12.93 -4.41
C GLU A 37 15.72 -12.01 -4.51
N THR A 38 15.55 -11.07 -3.60
CA THR A 38 14.44 -10.11 -3.60
C THR A 38 14.42 -9.26 -4.87
N ILE A 39 15.56 -8.68 -5.25
CA ILE A 39 15.67 -7.87 -6.47
C ILE A 39 15.38 -8.72 -7.71
N ARG A 40 15.90 -9.94 -7.76
CA ARG A 40 15.63 -10.90 -8.85
C ARG A 40 14.14 -11.21 -8.97
N MET A 41 13.47 -11.50 -7.85
CA MET A 41 12.03 -11.82 -7.80
C MET A 41 11.19 -10.63 -8.25
N LEU A 42 11.45 -9.44 -7.72
CA LEU A 42 10.68 -8.23 -8.03
C LEU A 42 10.83 -7.84 -9.51
N ARG A 43 12.05 -7.82 -10.03
CA ARG A 43 12.30 -7.53 -11.46
C ARG A 43 11.66 -8.57 -12.37
N SER A 44 11.76 -9.86 -12.03
CA SER A 44 11.10 -10.94 -12.77
C SER A 44 9.58 -10.78 -12.80
N ALA A 45 8.96 -10.32 -11.72
CA ALA A 45 7.52 -10.05 -11.67
C ALA A 45 7.16 -8.86 -12.58
N ILE A 46 7.93 -7.77 -12.53
CA ILE A 46 7.72 -6.59 -13.38
C ILE A 46 7.89 -6.94 -14.86
N ASP A 47 8.93 -7.68 -15.24
CA ASP A 47 9.17 -8.12 -16.62
C ASP A 47 8.06 -9.04 -17.15
N ARG A 48 7.33 -9.72 -16.26
CA ARG A 48 6.13 -10.51 -16.59
C ARG A 48 4.84 -9.70 -16.56
N GLY A 49 4.93 -8.37 -16.35
CA GLY A 49 3.83 -7.43 -16.46
C GLY A 49 3.14 -7.07 -15.15
N VAL A 50 3.70 -7.41 -13.98
CA VAL A 50 3.26 -6.80 -12.73
C VAL A 50 3.63 -5.32 -12.75
N ASN A 51 2.65 -4.44 -12.53
CA ASN A 51 2.88 -2.99 -12.51
C ASN A 51 2.37 -2.29 -11.24
N TYR A 52 2.07 -3.05 -10.19
CA TYR A 52 1.77 -2.51 -8.86
C TYR A 52 2.71 -3.12 -7.84
N VAL A 53 3.52 -2.29 -7.19
CA VAL A 53 4.49 -2.70 -6.16
C VAL A 53 4.16 -1.97 -4.88
N ASP A 54 3.90 -2.74 -3.80
CA ASP A 54 3.39 -2.25 -2.54
C ASP A 54 4.41 -2.46 -1.42
N THR A 55 4.86 -1.36 -0.81
CA THR A 55 5.74 -1.36 0.36
C THR A 55 5.12 -0.57 1.51
N ALA A 56 5.82 -0.47 2.64
CA ALA A 56 5.45 0.37 3.75
C ALA A 56 6.65 0.65 4.66
N TYR A 57 6.60 1.80 5.33
CA TYR A 57 7.61 2.30 6.24
C TYR A 57 8.16 1.27 7.26
N PRO A 58 7.32 0.44 7.96
CA PRO A 58 7.80 -0.50 8.97
C PRO A 58 8.29 -1.85 8.41
N TYR A 59 8.06 -2.13 7.11
CA TYR A 59 8.33 -3.47 6.58
C TYR A 59 9.82 -3.78 6.65
N HIS A 60 10.11 -4.98 7.18
CA HIS A 60 11.49 -5.44 7.40
C HIS A 60 12.34 -4.47 8.24
N GLY A 61 11.74 -3.81 9.24
CA GLY A 61 12.43 -2.82 10.07
C GLY A 61 12.85 -1.55 9.31
N GLY A 62 12.16 -1.22 8.22
CA GLY A 62 12.46 -0.07 7.34
C GLY A 62 13.36 -0.42 6.16
N ASN A 63 13.85 -1.66 6.05
CA ASN A 63 14.75 -2.06 4.95
C ASN A 63 14.00 -2.41 3.67
N SER A 64 12.68 -2.66 3.72
CA SER A 64 11.89 -2.97 2.53
C SER A 64 11.96 -1.85 1.48
N GLU A 65 11.76 -0.61 1.90
CA GLU A 65 11.83 0.56 1.01
C GLU A 65 13.20 0.68 0.34
N VAL A 66 14.29 0.45 1.08
CA VAL A 66 15.66 0.50 0.55
C VAL A 66 15.88 -0.55 -0.54
N VAL A 67 15.43 -1.79 -0.29
CA VAL A 67 15.60 -2.88 -1.27
C VAL A 67 14.70 -2.69 -2.48
N VAL A 68 13.47 -2.20 -2.29
CA VAL A 68 12.58 -1.80 -3.40
C VAL A 68 13.25 -0.71 -4.25
N GLY A 69 13.80 0.34 -3.64
CA GLY A 69 14.52 1.39 -4.34
C GLY A 69 15.66 0.84 -5.21
N LYS A 70 16.48 -0.07 -4.67
CA LYS A 70 17.53 -0.77 -5.44
C LYS A 70 16.97 -1.58 -6.61
N ALA A 71 15.85 -2.28 -6.40
CA ALA A 71 15.22 -3.10 -7.44
C ALA A 71 14.66 -2.25 -8.58
N LEU A 72 14.20 -1.02 -8.28
CA LEU A 72 13.60 -0.11 -9.25
C LEU A 72 14.61 0.66 -10.11
N LYS A 73 15.92 0.53 -9.87
CA LYS A 73 16.94 1.13 -10.72
C LYS A 73 16.98 0.50 -12.12
N GLY A 74 17.54 1.25 -13.09
CA GLY A 74 17.74 0.76 -14.46
C GLY A 74 16.44 0.68 -15.28
N GLY A 75 15.54 1.65 -15.10
CA GLY A 75 14.31 1.76 -15.90
C GLY A 75 13.15 0.88 -15.40
N TYR A 76 13.22 0.35 -14.17
CA TYR A 76 12.11 -0.41 -13.58
C TYR A 76 11.08 0.49 -12.90
N ARG A 77 11.50 1.65 -12.38
CA ARG A 77 10.59 2.61 -11.72
C ARG A 77 9.46 3.07 -12.64
N GLU A 78 9.76 3.33 -13.89
CA GLU A 78 8.84 3.84 -14.90
C GLU A 78 7.83 2.79 -15.39
N LYS A 79 8.06 1.51 -15.06
CA LYS A 79 7.19 0.39 -15.46
C LYS A 79 6.06 0.12 -14.47
N ILE A 80 6.05 0.79 -13.30
CA ILE A 80 5.16 0.43 -12.21
C ILE A 80 4.47 1.64 -11.57
N LEU A 81 3.37 1.35 -10.90
CA LEU A 81 2.76 2.21 -9.88
C LEU A 81 3.34 1.80 -8.51
N LEU A 82 4.16 2.67 -7.94
CA LEU A 82 4.77 2.45 -6.63
C LEU A 82 3.80 2.87 -5.54
N ALA A 83 3.45 1.93 -4.66
CA ALA A 83 2.63 2.19 -3.48
C ALA A 83 3.48 2.19 -2.20
N ASP A 84 3.28 3.21 -1.37
CA ASP A 84 3.87 3.31 -0.03
C ASP A 84 2.89 3.96 0.94
N LYS A 85 3.17 3.91 2.25
CA LYS A 85 2.15 4.18 3.26
C LYS A 85 2.69 5.04 4.41
N LEU A 86 1.96 6.12 4.75
CA LEU A 86 2.20 6.95 5.93
C LEU A 86 1.97 6.14 7.21
N PRO A 87 2.97 5.96 8.09
CA PRO A 87 2.81 5.21 9.35
C PRO A 87 2.04 6.03 10.39
N LEU A 88 0.70 6.15 10.24
CA LEU A 88 -0.15 7.05 11.00
C LEU A 88 -0.03 6.87 12.53
N TRP A 89 0.17 5.63 13.02
CA TRP A 89 0.34 5.38 14.47
C TRP A 89 1.61 6.01 15.06
N LEU A 90 2.63 6.28 14.23
CA LEU A 90 3.88 6.94 14.65
C LEU A 90 3.78 8.47 14.65
N VAL A 91 2.78 9.04 13.99
CA VAL A 91 2.56 10.49 13.91
C VAL A 91 2.18 11.03 15.29
N LYS A 92 2.93 12.02 15.77
CA LYS A 92 2.74 12.73 17.06
C LYS A 92 2.57 14.22 16.87
N SER A 93 2.98 14.78 15.73
CA SER A 93 2.89 16.18 15.34
C SER A 93 2.69 16.31 13.82
N GLU A 94 2.30 17.48 13.34
CA GLU A 94 2.22 17.76 11.90
C GLU A 94 3.59 17.64 11.21
N ASP A 95 4.69 18.00 11.90
CA ASP A 95 6.05 17.91 11.36
C ASP A 95 6.47 16.45 11.06
N ASP A 96 5.89 15.48 11.78
CA ASP A 96 6.16 14.07 11.52
C ASP A 96 5.68 13.61 10.14
N LEU A 97 4.65 14.25 9.58
CA LEU A 97 4.14 13.94 8.25
C LEU A 97 5.21 14.17 7.18
N GLU A 98 5.83 15.36 7.21
CA GLU A 98 6.91 15.69 6.27
C GLU A 98 8.15 14.82 6.50
N LYS A 99 8.49 14.58 7.77
CA LYS A 99 9.61 13.73 8.15
C LYS A 99 9.47 12.33 7.57
N PHE A 100 8.37 11.63 7.85
CA PHE A 100 8.16 10.27 7.34
C PHE A 100 8.11 10.22 5.82
N PHE A 101 7.42 11.15 5.18
CA PHE A 101 7.33 11.21 3.73
C PHE A 101 8.71 11.42 3.07
N SER A 102 9.53 12.33 3.62
CA SER A 102 10.88 12.60 3.14
C SER A 102 11.81 11.39 3.34
N GLU A 103 11.73 10.72 4.51
CA GLU A 103 12.48 9.49 4.77
C GLU A 103 12.11 8.37 3.79
N GLN A 104 10.82 8.21 3.44
CA GLN A 104 10.36 7.22 2.48
C GLN A 104 10.89 7.48 1.07
N LEU A 105 10.81 8.73 0.59
CA LEU A 105 11.41 9.10 -0.69
C LEU A 105 12.91 8.83 -0.72
N GLN A 106 13.61 9.13 0.37
CA GLN A 106 15.05 8.89 0.50
C GLN A 106 15.40 7.40 0.47
N ARG A 107 14.68 6.56 1.24
CA ARG A 107 14.91 5.11 1.30
C ARG A 107 14.62 4.43 -0.03
N LEU A 108 13.53 4.83 -0.68
CA LEU A 108 13.14 4.36 -2.02
C LEU A 108 14.04 4.90 -3.13
N ASP A 109 14.80 5.99 -2.86
CA ASP A 109 15.63 6.72 -3.83
C ASP A 109 14.80 7.11 -5.08
N VAL A 110 13.64 7.74 -4.84
CA VAL A 110 12.69 8.22 -5.85
C VAL A 110 12.25 9.66 -5.58
N ASN A 111 11.75 10.34 -6.61
CA ASN A 111 11.25 11.71 -6.51
C ASN A 111 9.77 11.81 -6.15
N SER A 112 9.01 10.72 -6.35
CA SER A 112 7.57 10.67 -6.14
C SER A 112 7.08 9.23 -5.90
N ILE A 113 5.92 9.12 -5.24
CA ILE A 113 5.19 7.87 -5.00
C ILE A 113 3.85 7.96 -5.74
N ASP A 114 3.50 6.92 -6.52
CA ASP A 114 2.27 6.96 -7.32
C ASP A 114 1.02 6.78 -6.46
N MET A 115 1.03 5.78 -5.59
CA MET A 115 -0.11 5.35 -4.79
C MET A 115 0.23 5.51 -3.30
N TYR A 116 -0.16 6.64 -2.68
CA TYR A 116 0.21 6.88 -1.28
C TYR A 116 -0.98 6.68 -0.36
N LEU A 117 -0.81 5.82 0.65
CA LEU A 117 -1.87 5.42 1.55
C LEU A 117 -1.66 5.97 2.96
N ILE A 118 -2.74 6.31 3.64
CA ILE A 118 -2.73 6.36 5.10
C ILE A 118 -2.71 4.92 5.60
N HIS A 119 -1.66 4.54 6.33
CA HIS A 119 -1.41 3.16 6.71
C HIS A 119 -2.20 2.74 7.94
N ASN A 120 -2.87 1.58 7.82
CA ASN A 120 -3.50 0.88 8.94
C ASN A 120 -4.50 1.77 9.71
N ILE A 121 -5.48 2.32 8.98
CA ILE A 121 -6.57 3.02 9.66
C ILE A 121 -7.36 2.01 10.47
N ASP A 122 -7.49 2.33 11.75
CA ASP A 122 -8.32 1.69 12.77
C ASP A 122 -8.92 2.74 13.71
N ARG A 123 -9.72 2.32 14.68
CA ARG A 123 -10.40 3.22 15.62
C ARG A 123 -9.41 4.04 16.46
N ASP A 124 -8.23 3.47 16.74
CA ASP A 124 -7.24 4.12 17.60
C ASP A 124 -6.42 5.17 16.83
N THR A 125 -6.37 5.08 15.51
CA THR A 125 -5.57 5.97 14.65
C THR A 125 -6.40 6.96 13.84
N TRP A 126 -7.67 6.68 13.55
CA TRP A 126 -8.50 7.49 12.67
C TRP A 126 -8.62 8.96 13.10
N TYR A 127 -8.75 9.25 14.39
CA TYR A 127 -8.82 10.63 14.90
C TYR A 127 -7.58 11.47 14.56
N LYS A 128 -6.42 10.83 14.32
CA LYS A 128 -5.18 11.53 13.99
C LYS A 128 -5.23 12.21 12.62
N VAL A 129 -6.08 11.72 11.72
CA VAL A 129 -6.22 12.28 10.38
C VAL A 129 -6.68 13.73 10.44
N SER A 130 -7.69 14.03 11.26
CA SER A 130 -8.14 15.41 11.50
C SER A 130 -7.22 16.17 12.46
N LYS A 131 -6.76 15.51 13.54
CA LYS A 131 -5.91 16.14 14.56
C LYS A 131 -4.61 16.73 13.99
N PHE A 132 -4.00 16.06 13.03
CA PHE A 132 -2.72 16.48 12.43
C PHE A 132 -2.85 16.95 10.98
N ASN A 133 -4.05 17.34 10.53
CA ASN A 133 -4.30 17.87 9.19
C ASN A 133 -3.74 16.97 8.06
N VAL A 134 -3.79 15.63 8.22
CA VAL A 134 -3.17 14.67 7.32
C VAL A 134 -3.65 14.87 5.89
N MET A 135 -4.96 15.10 5.68
CA MET A 135 -5.49 15.28 4.31
C MET A 135 -4.96 16.55 3.64
N ALA A 136 -4.83 17.66 4.38
CA ALA A 136 -4.23 18.88 3.85
C ALA A 136 -2.76 18.67 3.45
N PHE A 137 -2.01 17.89 4.23
CA PHE A 137 -0.63 17.49 3.89
C PHE A 137 -0.60 16.66 2.61
N LEU A 138 -1.42 15.61 2.49
CA LEU A 138 -1.45 14.74 1.31
C LEU A 138 -1.84 15.51 0.04
N GLU A 139 -2.83 16.39 0.12
CA GLU A 139 -3.23 17.25 -0.99
C GLU A 139 -2.11 18.22 -1.42
N LYS A 140 -1.39 18.78 -0.46
CA LYS A 140 -0.20 19.59 -0.74
C LYS A 140 0.84 18.77 -1.52
N LYS A 141 1.13 17.53 -1.06
CA LYS A 141 2.10 16.65 -1.75
C LYS A 141 1.62 16.23 -3.14
N ARG A 142 0.32 16.04 -3.33
CA ARG A 142 -0.27 15.81 -4.65
C ARG A 142 -0.11 17.04 -5.56
N ALA A 143 -0.39 18.22 -5.08
CA ALA A 143 -0.19 19.46 -5.83
C ALA A 143 1.29 19.72 -6.19
N GLU A 144 2.23 19.29 -5.34
CA GLU A 144 3.67 19.32 -5.60
C GLU A 144 4.13 18.23 -6.60
N GLY A 145 3.24 17.35 -7.07
CA GLY A 145 3.57 16.21 -7.94
C GLY A 145 4.38 15.11 -7.26
N LYS A 146 4.40 15.08 -5.92
CA LYS A 146 5.09 14.07 -5.12
C LYS A 146 4.24 12.83 -4.86
N ILE A 147 2.93 12.97 -4.90
CA ILE A 147 1.93 11.89 -4.81
C ILE A 147 1.02 12.01 -6.04
N LYS A 148 0.70 10.87 -6.67
CA LYS A 148 -0.25 10.86 -7.78
C LYS A 148 -1.67 10.55 -7.30
N TYR A 149 -1.84 9.51 -6.49
CA TYR A 149 -3.12 9.03 -5.97
C TYR A 149 -3.07 8.89 -4.45
N ILE A 150 -4.14 9.29 -3.78
CA ILE A 150 -4.30 9.24 -2.32
C ILE A 150 -5.29 8.14 -1.96
N GLY A 151 -4.87 7.24 -1.08
CA GLY A 151 -5.70 6.16 -0.59
C GLY A 151 -5.50 5.88 0.90
N PHE A 152 -6.08 4.79 1.36
CA PHE A 152 -5.86 4.29 2.72
C PHE A 152 -5.84 2.76 2.76
N SER A 153 -5.15 2.19 3.75
CA SER A 153 -5.28 0.79 4.13
C SER A 153 -6.04 0.67 5.44
N PHE A 154 -6.84 -0.39 5.56
CA PHE A 154 -7.85 -0.49 6.62
C PHE A 154 -7.81 -1.84 7.33
N HIS A 155 -7.90 -1.82 8.68
CA HIS A 155 -7.83 -3.00 9.54
C HIS A 155 -8.81 -2.96 10.72
N ASP A 156 -10.04 -2.51 10.51
CA ASP A 156 -11.07 -2.46 11.55
C ASP A 156 -12.42 -2.94 11.00
N GLU A 157 -13.48 -2.79 11.74
CA GLU A 157 -14.83 -3.24 11.39
C GLU A 157 -15.51 -2.35 10.33
N PHE A 158 -16.53 -2.91 9.67
CA PHE A 158 -17.26 -2.30 8.58
C PHE A 158 -17.81 -0.89 8.89
N ASN A 159 -18.31 -0.63 10.09
CA ASN A 159 -18.89 0.68 10.42
C ASN A 159 -17.87 1.82 10.34
N LEU A 160 -16.64 1.57 10.83
CA LEU A 160 -15.55 2.53 10.69
C LEU A 160 -15.08 2.62 9.24
N PHE A 161 -15.05 1.49 8.51
CA PHE A 161 -14.71 1.50 7.09
C PHE A 161 -15.64 2.41 6.28
N GLN A 162 -16.95 2.33 6.54
CA GLN A 162 -17.93 3.20 5.89
C GLN A 162 -17.68 4.67 6.21
N GLU A 163 -17.46 5.01 7.49
CA GLU A 163 -17.13 6.38 7.92
C GLU A 163 -15.90 6.93 7.18
N VAL A 164 -14.81 6.15 7.16
CA VAL A 164 -13.57 6.53 6.47
C VAL A 164 -13.80 6.69 4.98
N LEU A 165 -14.50 5.73 4.36
CA LEU A 165 -14.72 5.72 2.93
C LEU A 165 -15.55 6.92 2.44
N GLU A 166 -16.54 7.35 3.24
CA GLU A 166 -17.42 8.47 2.94
C GLU A 166 -16.83 9.85 3.31
N SER A 167 -15.72 9.88 4.05
CA SER A 167 -15.11 11.13 4.58
C SER A 167 -14.35 11.95 3.55
N TYR A 168 -13.94 11.33 2.44
CA TYR A 168 -13.07 11.96 1.44
C TYR A 168 -13.24 11.28 0.07
N PRO A 169 -13.07 11.99 -1.06
CA PRO A 169 -13.10 11.38 -2.39
C PRO A 169 -11.81 10.61 -2.69
N TRP A 170 -11.65 9.45 -2.06
CA TRP A 170 -10.47 8.61 -2.20
C TRP A 170 -10.25 8.13 -3.63
N ASP A 171 -9.01 8.15 -4.09
CA ASP A 171 -8.66 7.56 -5.39
C ASP A 171 -8.70 6.03 -5.36
N PHE A 172 -8.44 5.42 -4.19
CA PHE A 172 -8.51 3.96 -3.96
C PHE A 172 -8.48 3.64 -2.47
N CYS A 173 -8.77 2.38 -2.14
CA CYS A 173 -8.54 1.86 -0.80
C CYS A 173 -7.91 0.45 -0.85
N GLN A 174 -7.32 0.02 0.28
CA GLN A 174 -6.73 -1.30 0.44
C GLN A 174 -7.37 -1.99 1.64
N ILE A 175 -7.94 -3.19 1.44
CA ILE A 175 -8.59 -3.99 2.47
C ILE A 175 -8.07 -5.42 2.48
N GLN A 176 -8.11 -6.04 3.66
CA GLN A 176 -7.89 -7.47 3.80
C GLN A 176 -9.13 -8.21 3.29
N LEU A 177 -8.93 -9.16 2.36
CA LEU A 177 -10.02 -10.03 1.90
C LEU A 177 -9.44 -11.31 1.28
N ASN A 178 -10.04 -12.44 1.63
CA ASN A 178 -9.81 -13.74 0.98
C ASN A 178 -11.08 -14.61 1.10
N TYR A 179 -11.13 -15.73 0.42
CA TYR A 179 -12.30 -16.60 0.36
C TYR A 179 -12.66 -17.30 1.69
N MET A 180 -11.78 -17.23 2.71
CA MET A 180 -12.06 -17.76 4.05
C MET A 180 -12.57 -16.66 5.01
N ASP A 181 -12.22 -15.39 4.74
CA ASP A 181 -12.47 -14.26 5.64
C ASP A 181 -13.44 -13.23 5.01
N GLU A 182 -14.54 -13.72 4.40
CA GLU A 182 -15.51 -12.86 3.70
C GLU A 182 -16.20 -11.81 4.59
N ASN A 183 -16.34 -12.11 5.88
CA ASN A 183 -17.01 -11.24 6.84
C ASN A 183 -16.05 -10.66 7.89
N PHE A 184 -14.75 -10.72 7.66
CA PHE A 184 -13.74 -10.18 8.58
C PHE A 184 -13.35 -8.76 8.18
N GLN A 185 -13.24 -7.85 9.15
CA GLN A 185 -12.95 -6.42 8.96
C GLN A 185 -13.96 -5.75 8.00
N ALA A 186 -13.52 -5.00 6.99
CA ALA A 186 -14.39 -4.43 5.96
C ALA A 186 -15.14 -5.52 5.16
N GLY A 187 -14.48 -6.63 4.88
CA GLY A 187 -15.04 -7.81 4.22
C GLY A 187 -15.69 -7.55 2.87
N VAL A 188 -16.53 -8.49 2.44
CA VAL A 188 -17.31 -8.36 1.18
C VAL A 188 -18.29 -7.17 1.24
N LYS A 189 -18.77 -6.83 2.42
CA LYS A 189 -19.63 -5.64 2.62
C LYS A 189 -18.87 -4.36 2.23
N GLY A 190 -17.65 -4.19 2.73
CA GLY A 190 -16.79 -3.05 2.41
C GLY A 190 -16.42 -3.01 0.94
N LEU A 191 -16.08 -4.16 0.35
CA LEU A 191 -15.81 -4.27 -1.09
C LEU A 191 -16.99 -3.77 -1.93
N LYS A 192 -18.23 -4.18 -1.59
CA LYS A 192 -19.44 -3.76 -2.30
C LYS A 192 -19.73 -2.28 -2.13
N LEU A 193 -19.53 -1.74 -0.93
CA LEU A 193 -19.71 -0.31 -0.65
C LEU A 193 -18.71 0.53 -1.46
N ALA A 194 -17.41 0.19 -1.43
CA ALA A 194 -16.39 0.87 -2.22
C ALA A 194 -16.74 0.83 -3.73
N GLY A 195 -17.18 -0.34 -4.22
CA GLY A 195 -17.64 -0.49 -5.61
C GLY A 195 -18.83 0.40 -5.96
N SER A 196 -19.80 0.56 -5.06
CA SER A 196 -20.97 1.45 -5.28
C SER A 196 -20.61 2.93 -5.33
N LEU A 197 -19.51 3.31 -4.65
CA LEU A 197 -18.95 4.67 -4.67
C LEU A 197 -17.89 4.85 -5.78
N ASN A 198 -17.69 3.85 -6.63
CA ASN A 198 -16.70 3.83 -7.70
C ASN A 198 -15.26 4.02 -7.20
N ILE A 199 -14.97 3.58 -5.97
CA ILE A 199 -13.63 3.60 -5.37
C ILE A 199 -12.95 2.26 -5.62
N PRO A 200 -11.85 2.20 -6.37
CA PRO A 200 -11.08 0.98 -6.62
C PRO A 200 -10.53 0.36 -5.33
N VAL A 201 -10.55 -0.97 -5.28
CA VAL A 201 -10.09 -1.72 -4.10
C VAL A 201 -8.87 -2.57 -4.46
N VAL A 202 -7.80 -2.38 -3.71
CA VAL A 202 -6.64 -3.27 -3.69
C VAL A 202 -6.83 -4.28 -2.57
N ILE A 203 -6.72 -5.57 -2.89
CA ILE A 203 -6.87 -6.65 -1.90
C ILE A 203 -5.50 -7.00 -1.33
N MET A 204 -5.37 -6.92 0.00
CA MET A 204 -4.23 -7.47 0.71
C MET A 204 -4.58 -8.79 1.40
N GLU A 205 -3.58 -9.60 1.68
CA GLU A 205 -3.69 -10.93 2.30
C GLU A 205 -4.62 -11.93 1.56
N PRO A 206 -4.64 -11.96 0.22
CA PRO A 206 -5.53 -12.87 -0.51
C PRO A 206 -5.23 -14.35 -0.24
N LEU A 207 -4.02 -14.66 0.23
CA LEU A 207 -3.57 -16.01 0.62
C LEU A 207 -3.28 -16.13 2.13
N ARG A 208 -3.77 -15.21 2.96
CA ARG A 208 -3.60 -15.21 4.44
C ARG A 208 -2.15 -15.36 4.86
N GLY A 209 -1.24 -14.60 4.20
CA GLY A 209 0.20 -14.69 4.42
C GLY A 209 0.82 -16.01 3.95
N GLY A 210 0.25 -16.67 2.97
CA GLY A 210 0.69 -17.95 2.41
C GLY A 210 0.02 -19.19 3.07
N ARG A 211 -0.74 -19.00 4.15
CA ARG A 211 -1.39 -20.13 4.86
C ARG A 211 -2.42 -20.86 3.98
N LEU A 212 -3.06 -20.17 3.05
CA LEU A 212 -4.05 -20.78 2.16
C LEU A 212 -3.44 -21.54 0.98
N VAL A 213 -2.12 -21.49 0.79
CA VAL A 213 -1.44 -22.27 -0.27
C VAL A 213 -1.29 -23.74 0.12
N ASN A 214 -1.07 -24.00 1.40
CA ASN A 214 -0.75 -25.35 1.93
C ASN A 214 -1.88 -25.95 2.79
N GLY A 215 -3.00 -25.26 2.95
CA GLY A 215 -4.00 -25.59 3.95
C GLY A 215 -5.33 -26.16 3.43
N ILE A 216 -5.39 -26.55 2.16
CA ILE A 216 -6.57 -27.21 1.58
C ILE A 216 -6.19 -28.68 1.36
N SER A 217 -6.12 -29.42 2.44
CA SER A 217 -6.13 -30.90 2.44
C SER A 217 -7.35 -31.38 3.21
#